data_0a4d752b6ff7e4c6b3453d69446b9865
#
_entry.id   0a4d752b6ff7e4c6b3453d69446b9865
#
_cell.length_a   1.000
_cell.length_b   1.000
_cell.length_c   1.000
_cell.angle_alpha   90.00
_cell.angle_beta   90.00
_cell.angle_gamma   90.00
#
_symmetry.space_group_name_H-M   'P 1'
#
loop_
_entity.id
_entity.type
_entity.pdbx_description
1 polymer ?
#
loop_
_entity_poly.entity_id
_entity_poly.type
_entity_poly.pdbx_seq_one_letter_code
_entity_poly.pdbx_strand_id
1 'polypeptide(L)'
;MIAQISNLPDVSFIDDMTLDDVQALLVKSYEEKYEQVTKEKVSLKRADSITLTLYACSVLIYQSLMYVDRAGKQDLIKYSYGEFLDNIAANKGVTRLPAQAAEVIVRFRIPAPRKDAVSIPAGTRVTSGDGIYFGTMEYAEIPPGDVYVDIPCRCQTPGAVGSGLAVGSINTLVDLLPYISGVSNIEESQGGADIEDDESLAERVYLAPSAYSVAGPRDAYIYHTKAYGASIGSVNVSSPKPCEVEVRVLLKDGSLPSQALLDGILEYLDDETIRPLTDQVK
;
A
#
# COMPACT_ATOMS: atom_id res chain seq x y z
N MET A 1 8.64 7.22 -2.42
CA MET A 1 8.71 7.25 -3.92
C MET A 1 10.12 6.93 -4.35
N ILE A 2 10.30 6.02 -5.31
CA ILE A 2 11.63 5.65 -5.81
C ILE A 2 12.34 6.83 -6.48
N ALA A 3 13.67 6.86 -6.35
CA ALA A 3 14.49 7.96 -6.88
C ALA A 3 14.27 8.24 -8.37
N GLN A 4 13.97 7.21 -9.16
CA GLN A 4 13.71 7.34 -10.59
C GLN A 4 12.47 8.18 -10.91
N ILE A 5 11.42 8.10 -10.09
CA ILE A 5 10.20 8.90 -10.26
C ILE A 5 10.41 10.31 -9.67
N SER A 6 11.00 10.41 -8.49
CA SER A 6 11.19 11.70 -7.81
C SER A 6 12.16 12.62 -8.54
N ASN A 7 13.15 12.08 -9.25
CA ASN A 7 14.14 12.83 -10.01
C ASN A 7 13.64 13.29 -11.40
N LEU A 8 12.43 12.90 -11.82
CA LEU A 8 11.84 13.46 -13.03
C LEU A 8 11.65 14.98 -12.89
N PRO A 9 11.90 15.76 -13.96
CA PRO A 9 11.70 17.21 -13.91
C PRO A 9 10.25 17.54 -13.55
N ASP A 10 10.06 18.67 -12.88
CA ASP A 10 8.72 19.20 -12.64
C ASP A 10 8.09 19.69 -13.92
N VAL A 11 6.78 19.49 -14.03
CA VAL A 11 5.99 19.87 -15.21
C VAL A 11 4.91 20.83 -14.79
N SER A 12 4.73 21.90 -15.55
CA SER A 12 3.61 22.82 -15.44
C SER A 12 2.81 22.80 -16.74
N PHE A 13 1.50 22.66 -16.63
CA PHE A 13 0.57 22.74 -17.77
C PHE A 13 0.01 24.17 -17.97
N ILE A 14 0.49 25.13 -17.17
CA ILE A 14 0.11 26.54 -17.21
C ILE A 14 1.33 27.47 -17.27
N ASP A 15 2.49 26.95 -17.72
CA ASP A 15 3.75 27.69 -17.86
C ASP A 15 4.15 28.45 -16.58
N ASP A 16 3.90 27.84 -15.40
CA ASP A 16 4.15 28.42 -14.07
C ASP A 16 3.49 29.79 -13.83
N MET A 17 2.41 30.09 -14.58
CA MET A 17 1.67 31.34 -14.47
C MET A 17 1.16 31.56 -13.05
N THR A 18 1.43 32.74 -12.49
CA THR A 18 0.99 33.16 -11.16
C THR A 18 -0.31 33.97 -11.21
N LEU A 19 -0.93 34.18 -10.03
CA LEU A 19 -2.09 35.07 -9.93
C LEU A 19 -1.76 36.51 -10.37
N ASP A 20 -0.56 36.98 -10.04
CA ASP A 20 -0.12 38.37 -10.44
C ASP A 20 0.03 38.45 -11.95
N ASP A 21 0.50 37.40 -12.62
CA ASP A 21 0.60 37.35 -14.09
C ASP A 21 -0.79 37.43 -14.73
N VAL A 22 -1.78 36.70 -14.17
CA VAL A 22 -3.16 36.76 -14.67
C VAL A 22 -3.76 38.12 -14.45
N GLN A 23 -3.50 38.77 -13.30
CA GLN A 23 -3.94 40.14 -13.03
C GLN A 23 -3.34 41.14 -14.02
N ALA A 24 -2.03 41.07 -14.23
CA ALA A 24 -1.33 41.92 -15.18
C ALA A 24 -1.86 41.76 -16.62
N LEU A 25 -2.08 40.49 -17.02
CA LEU A 25 -2.63 40.17 -18.34
C LEU A 25 -4.02 40.71 -18.54
N LEU A 26 -4.91 40.62 -17.54
CA LEU A 26 -6.27 41.14 -17.62
C LEU A 26 -6.29 42.69 -17.71
N VAL A 27 -5.48 43.37 -16.89
CA VAL A 27 -5.36 44.83 -16.93
C VAL A 27 -4.87 45.29 -18.30
N LYS A 28 -3.78 44.69 -18.77
CA LYS A 28 -3.20 45.00 -20.09
C LYS A 28 -4.21 44.75 -21.22
N SER A 29 -4.87 43.60 -21.20
CA SER A 29 -5.88 43.23 -22.21
C SER A 29 -7.07 44.25 -22.22
N TYR A 30 -7.48 44.70 -21.05
CA TYR A 30 -8.52 45.74 -20.94
C TYR A 30 -8.04 47.07 -21.52
N GLU A 31 -6.86 47.55 -21.14
CA GLU A 31 -6.28 48.80 -21.62
C GLU A 31 -6.13 48.82 -23.16
N GLU A 32 -5.59 47.75 -23.74
CA GLU A 32 -5.46 47.57 -25.18
C GLU A 32 -6.82 47.58 -25.89
N LYS A 33 -7.81 46.86 -25.31
CA LYS A 33 -9.15 46.80 -25.89
C LYS A 33 -9.90 48.14 -25.80
N TYR A 34 -9.73 48.84 -24.69
CA TYR A 34 -10.29 50.16 -24.51
C TYR A 34 -9.75 51.14 -25.57
N GLU A 35 -8.42 51.20 -25.79
CA GLU A 35 -7.77 52.01 -26.83
C GLU A 35 -8.25 51.66 -28.24
N GLN A 36 -8.42 50.38 -28.54
CA GLN A 36 -8.94 49.93 -29.83
C GLN A 36 -10.36 50.47 -30.11
N VAL A 37 -11.23 50.46 -29.10
CA VAL A 37 -12.65 50.84 -29.27
C VAL A 37 -12.86 52.36 -29.22
N THR A 38 -12.27 53.00 -28.20
CA THR A 38 -12.52 54.44 -27.94
C THR A 38 -11.54 55.35 -28.68
N LYS A 39 -10.40 54.85 -29.14
CA LYS A 39 -9.25 55.60 -29.69
C LYS A 39 -8.55 56.47 -28.63
N GLU A 40 -8.86 56.26 -27.36
CA GLU A 40 -8.28 56.97 -26.21
C GLU A 40 -7.46 55.99 -25.37
N LYS A 41 -6.32 56.48 -24.82
CA LYS A 41 -5.50 55.68 -23.92
C LYS A 41 -6.04 55.76 -22.52
N VAL A 42 -6.17 54.61 -21.87
CA VAL A 42 -6.49 54.49 -20.45
C VAL A 42 -5.32 53.85 -19.72
N SER A 43 -5.03 54.25 -18.51
CA SER A 43 -4.12 53.62 -17.60
C SER A 43 -4.81 53.37 -16.28
N LEU A 44 -5.10 52.12 -15.98
CA LEU A 44 -5.84 51.73 -14.79
C LEU A 44 -4.94 51.81 -13.55
N LYS A 45 -5.49 52.45 -12.48
CA LYS A 45 -4.85 52.50 -11.17
C LYS A 45 -5.37 51.37 -10.30
N ARG A 46 -4.56 50.98 -9.31
CA ARG A 46 -4.84 49.85 -8.41
C ARG A 46 -6.20 49.93 -7.69
N ALA A 47 -6.68 51.13 -7.40
CA ALA A 47 -7.93 51.38 -6.69
C ALA A 47 -9.13 51.67 -7.59
N ASP A 48 -8.96 51.63 -8.89
CA ASP A 48 -10.06 51.85 -9.82
C ASP A 48 -11.07 50.69 -9.73
N SER A 49 -12.36 51.00 -9.79
CA SER A 49 -13.44 50.02 -9.70
C SER A 49 -13.30 48.90 -10.74
N ILE A 50 -12.83 49.25 -11.95
CA ILE A 50 -12.57 48.30 -13.04
C ILE A 50 -11.43 47.39 -12.67
N THR A 51 -10.32 47.93 -12.14
CA THR A 51 -9.17 47.14 -11.71
C THR A 51 -9.53 46.14 -10.62
N LEU A 52 -10.33 46.55 -9.63
CA LEU A 52 -10.82 45.68 -8.57
C LEU A 52 -11.72 44.57 -9.13
N THR A 53 -12.55 44.89 -10.13
CA THR A 53 -13.38 43.87 -10.81
C THR A 53 -12.51 42.88 -11.56
N LEU A 54 -11.49 43.35 -12.32
CA LEU A 54 -10.55 42.46 -13.02
C LEU A 54 -9.77 41.56 -12.05
N TYR A 55 -9.37 42.10 -10.89
CA TYR A 55 -8.70 41.32 -9.85
C TYR A 55 -9.63 40.27 -9.24
N ALA A 56 -10.89 40.55 -9.03
CA ALA A 56 -11.85 39.54 -8.59
C ALA A 56 -12.04 38.43 -9.65
N CYS A 57 -12.13 38.82 -10.93
CA CYS A 57 -12.20 37.84 -12.03
C CYS A 57 -10.91 37.00 -12.15
N SER A 58 -9.73 37.60 -11.94
CA SER A 58 -8.46 36.92 -12.05
C SER A 58 -8.35 35.75 -11.07
N VAL A 59 -8.93 35.84 -9.89
CA VAL A 59 -8.95 34.74 -8.89
C VAL A 59 -9.66 33.52 -9.45
N LEU A 60 -10.83 33.71 -10.08
CA LEU A 60 -11.58 32.58 -10.66
C LEU A 60 -10.87 32.00 -11.89
N ILE A 61 -10.26 32.84 -12.71
CA ILE A 61 -9.47 32.39 -13.87
C ILE A 61 -8.25 31.60 -13.40
N TYR A 62 -7.51 32.13 -12.45
CA TYR A 62 -6.34 31.45 -11.88
C TYR A 62 -6.73 30.12 -11.24
N GLN A 63 -7.83 30.09 -10.49
CA GLN A 63 -8.35 28.83 -9.94
C GLN A 63 -8.67 27.82 -11.05
N SER A 64 -9.25 28.26 -12.16
CA SER A 64 -9.51 27.39 -13.31
C SER A 64 -8.21 26.87 -13.95
N LEU A 65 -7.18 27.71 -14.07
CA LEU A 65 -5.86 27.30 -14.54
C LEU A 65 -5.24 26.27 -13.59
N MET A 66 -5.35 26.46 -12.28
CA MET A 66 -4.87 25.48 -11.29
C MET A 66 -5.57 24.12 -11.42
N TYR A 67 -6.87 24.11 -11.76
CA TYR A 67 -7.56 22.85 -12.06
C TYR A 67 -7.06 22.19 -13.34
N VAL A 68 -6.73 22.96 -14.37
CA VAL A 68 -6.12 22.45 -15.60
C VAL A 68 -4.75 21.82 -15.32
N ASP A 69 -3.89 22.54 -14.59
CA ASP A 69 -2.57 22.04 -14.19
C ASP A 69 -2.70 20.74 -13.39
N ARG A 70 -3.58 20.72 -12.39
CA ARG A 70 -3.84 19.55 -11.59
C ARG A 70 -4.36 18.38 -12.43
N ALA A 71 -5.32 18.64 -13.34
CA ALA A 71 -5.87 17.58 -14.20
C ALA A 71 -4.81 16.99 -15.11
N GLY A 72 -3.96 17.82 -15.75
CA GLY A 72 -2.86 17.34 -16.57
C GLY A 72 -1.82 16.54 -15.78
N LYS A 73 -1.52 16.96 -14.55
CA LYS A 73 -0.60 16.26 -13.66
C LYS A 73 -1.11 14.89 -13.20
N GLN A 74 -2.44 14.67 -13.16
CA GLN A 74 -3.00 13.36 -12.77
C GLN A 74 -2.70 12.25 -13.78
N ASP A 75 -2.33 12.56 -15.01
CA ASP A 75 -1.89 11.57 -15.99
C ASP A 75 -0.41 11.18 -15.84
N LEU A 76 0.31 11.84 -14.95
CA LEU A 76 1.73 11.61 -14.69
C LEU A 76 1.92 10.90 -13.35
N ILE A 77 2.57 9.74 -13.36
CA ILE A 77 2.79 8.90 -12.18
C ILE A 77 3.46 9.66 -11.01
N LYS A 78 4.25 10.69 -11.29
CA LYS A 78 4.92 11.53 -10.27
C LYS A 78 3.93 12.31 -9.41
N TYR A 79 2.78 12.71 -9.97
CA TYR A 79 1.82 13.62 -9.32
C TYR A 79 0.46 12.98 -9.08
N SER A 80 0.23 11.79 -9.66
CA SER A 80 -1.05 11.08 -9.55
C SER A 80 -1.23 10.48 -8.16
N TYR A 81 -2.47 10.46 -7.67
CA TYR A 81 -2.84 9.91 -6.37
C TYR A 81 -4.28 9.39 -6.39
N GLY A 82 -4.61 8.54 -5.40
CA GLY A 82 -5.95 7.98 -5.22
C GLY A 82 -6.48 7.30 -6.48
N GLU A 83 -7.74 7.55 -6.82
CA GLU A 83 -8.43 6.92 -7.95
C GLU A 83 -7.77 7.22 -9.32
N PHE A 84 -7.10 8.37 -9.48
CA PHE A 84 -6.37 8.68 -10.71
C PHE A 84 -5.18 7.74 -10.88
N LEU A 85 -4.42 7.52 -9.81
CA LEU A 85 -3.31 6.57 -9.81
C LEU A 85 -3.79 5.14 -10.04
N ASP A 86 -4.95 4.76 -9.46
CA ASP A 86 -5.56 3.44 -9.68
C ASP A 86 -5.91 3.21 -11.17
N ASN A 87 -6.37 4.27 -11.87
CA ASN A 87 -6.61 4.20 -13.31
C ASN A 87 -5.33 4.05 -14.14
N ILE A 88 -4.25 4.76 -13.75
CA ILE A 88 -2.93 4.56 -14.37
C ILE A 88 -2.44 3.12 -14.14
N ALA A 89 -2.61 2.60 -12.91
CA ALA A 89 -2.24 1.24 -12.55
C ALA A 89 -3.00 0.20 -13.39
N ALA A 90 -4.32 0.37 -13.55
CA ALA A 90 -5.15 -0.51 -14.36
C ALA A 90 -4.68 -0.60 -15.82
N ASN A 91 -4.22 0.51 -16.41
CA ASN A 91 -3.65 0.53 -17.77
C ASN A 91 -2.34 -0.29 -17.89
N LYS A 92 -1.69 -0.61 -16.76
CA LYS A 92 -0.50 -1.46 -16.67
C LYS A 92 -0.81 -2.87 -16.18
N GLY A 93 -2.10 -3.21 -16.00
CA GLY A 93 -2.50 -4.47 -15.42
C GLY A 93 -2.21 -4.62 -13.92
N VAL A 94 -2.00 -3.50 -13.22
CA VAL A 94 -1.71 -3.45 -11.78
C VAL A 94 -2.96 -2.98 -11.04
N THR A 95 -3.27 -3.64 -9.93
CA THR A 95 -4.34 -3.22 -9.01
C THR A 95 -3.74 -2.92 -7.65
N ARG A 96 -4.34 -1.97 -6.92
CA ARG A 96 -3.95 -1.66 -5.53
C ARG A 96 -4.14 -2.89 -4.66
N LEU A 97 -3.12 -3.21 -3.85
CA LEU A 97 -3.19 -4.34 -2.93
C LEU A 97 -4.17 -4.02 -1.80
N PRO A 98 -5.12 -4.93 -1.51
CA PRO A 98 -6.05 -4.76 -0.41
C PRO A 98 -5.34 -4.87 0.94
N ALA A 99 -6.01 -4.40 2.00
CA ALA A 99 -5.55 -4.63 3.36
C ALA A 99 -5.46 -6.15 3.65
N GLN A 100 -4.40 -6.54 4.33
CA GLN A 100 -4.13 -7.92 4.73
C GLN A 100 -4.36 -8.10 6.23
N ALA A 101 -4.94 -9.23 6.62
CA ALA A 101 -5.16 -9.56 8.02
C ALA A 101 -3.90 -10.21 8.61
N ALA A 102 -3.57 -9.85 9.85
CA ALA A 102 -2.48 -10.48 10.60
C ALA A 102 -2.80 -11.93 10.96
N GLU A 103 -1.77 -12.76 11.00
CA GLU A 103 -1.83 -14.16 11.41
C GLU A 103 -0.94 -14.42 12.63
N VAL A 104 -1.28 -15.45 13.38
CA VAL A 104 -0.59 -15.82 14.62
C VAL A 104 -0.93 -17.25 14.99
N ILE A 105 0.01 -17.97 15.60
CA ILE A 105 -0.26 -19.29 16.19
C ILE A 105 -0.70 -19.12 17.63
N VAL A 106 -1.89 -19.66 17.94
CA VAL A 106 -2.47 -19.63 19.29
C VAL A 106 -2.53 -21.04 19.86
N ARG A 107 -2.01 -21.20 21.07
CA ARG A 107 -2.07 -22.41 21.84
C ARG A 107 -3.32 -22.46 22.68
N PHE A 108 -4.13 -23.48 22.47
CA PHE A 108 -5.31 -23.80 23.29
C PHE A 108 -4.94 -24.89 24.30
N ARG A 109 -5.30 -24.71 25.57
CA ARG A 109 -4.90 -25.62 26.67
C ARG A 109 -6.11 -26.10 27.45
N ILE A 110 -5.98 -27.38 27.92
CA ILE A 110 -6.88 -27.96 28.88
C ILE A 110 -6.15 -28.21 30.22
N PRO A 111 -6.87 -28.25 31.39
CA PRO A 111 -6.23 -28.34 32.69
C PRO A 111 -5.59 -29.70 32.99
N ALA A 112 -6.04 -30.78 32.35
CA ALA A 112 -5.51 -32.13 32.51
C ALA A 112 -5.78 -32.96 31.25
N PRO A 113 -4.94 -34.01 31.00
CA PRO A 113 -5.15 -34.91 29.87
C PRO A 113 -6.51 -35.63 29.96
N ARG A 114 -7.16 -35.81 28.81
CA ARG A 114 -8.45 -36.50 28.72
C ARG A 114 -8.33 -37.78 27.87
N LYS A 115 -9.31 -38.67 28.05
CA LYS A 115 -9.41 -39.89 27.23
C LYS A 115 -10.04 -39.64 25.87
N ASP A 116 -10.87 -38.59 25.79
CA ASP A 116 -11.58 -38.18 24.58
C ASP A 116 -10.94 -36.91 24.03
N ALA A 117 -10.88 -36.77 22.70
CA ALA A 117 -10.42 -35.57 22.02
C ALA A 117 -11.30 -34.36 22.38
N VAL A 118 -10.69 -33.18 22.48
CA VAL A 118 -11.41 -31.92 22.69
C VAL A 118 -11.34 -31.13 21.41
N SER A 119 -12.50 -30.92 20.77
CA SER A 119 -12.63 -30.23 19.50
C SER A 119 -12.64 -28.72 19.66
N ILE A 120 -11.97 -28.04 18.74
CA ILE A 120 -11.92 -26.59 18.60
C ILE A 120 -12.38 -26.25 17.19
N PRO A 121 -13.60 -25.70 17.03
CA PRO A 121 -14.14 -25.35 15.72
C PRO A 121 -13.33 -24.26 15.01
N ALA A 122 -13.31 -24.29 13.68
CA ALA A 122 -12.83 -23.16 12.88
C ALA A 122 -13.68 -21.92 13.18
N GLY A 123 -13.05 -20.74 13.18
CA GLY A 123 -13.70 -19.48 13.51
C GLY A 123 -13.83 -19.20 15.03
N THR A 124 -13.31 -20.08 15.91
CA THR A 124 -13.25 -19.82 17.36
C THR A 124 -12.46 -18.55 17.65
N ARG A 125 -13.07 -17.59 18.34
CA ARG A 125 -12.47 -16.26 18.55
C ARG A 125 -11.66 -16.19 19.81
N VAL A 126 -10.50 -15.54 19.68
CA VAL A 126 -9.61 -15.16 20.78
C VAL A 126 -9.26 -13.68 20.68
N THR A 127 -8.88 -13.03 21.78
CA THR A 127 -8.57 -11.59 21.79
C THR A 127 -7.45 -11.25 22.77
N SER A 128 -6.78 -10.13 22.49
CA SER A 128 -5.87 -9.44 23.41
C SER A 128 -6.59 -8.49 24.38
N GLY A 129 -7.88 -8.23 24.20
CA GLY A 129 -8.69 -7.34 25.05
C GLY A 129 -8.93 -5.94 24.47
N ASP A 130 -8.23 -5.53 23.42
CA ASP A 130 -8.30 -4.17 22.83
C ASP A 130 -9.29 -4.05 21.66
N GLY A 131 -10.28 -4.95 21.61
CA GLY A 131 -11.24 -5.00 20.49
C GLY A 131 -10.68 -5.68 19.23
N ILE A 132 -9.48 -6.24 19.30
CA ILE A 132 -8.85 -6.99 18.22
C ILE A 132 -9.16 -8.48 18.42
N TYR A 133 -9.80 -9.08 17.42
CA TYR A 133 -10.23 -10.47 17.47
C TYR A 133 -9.49 -11.30 16.42
N PHE A 134 -9.05 -12.50 16.83
CA PHE A 134 -8.50 -13.51 15.95
C PHE A 134 -9.43 -14.72 15.92
N GLY A 135 -9.67 -15.28 14.74
CA GLY A 135 -10.43 -16.52 14.59
C GLY A 135 -9.52 -17.66 14.15
N THR A 136 -9.73 -18.86 14.67
CA THR A 136 -9.04 -20.08 14.20
C THR A 136 -9.35 -20.29 12.72
N MET A 137 -8.31 -20.55 11.90
CA MET A 137 -8.44 -20.72 10.46
C MET A 137 -9.02 -22.08 10.09
N GLU A 138 -8.79 -23.08 10.93
CA GLU A 138 -9.17 -24.47 10.67
C GLU A 138 -9.74 -25.12 11.94
N TYR A 139 -10.42 -26.25 11.73
CA TYR A 139 -10.83 -27.15 12.82
C TYR A 139 -9.59 -27.89 13.34
N ALA A 140 -9.48 -27.97 14.66
CA ALA A 140 -8.43 -28.75 15.32
C ALA A 140 -8.97 -29.49 16.54
N GLU A 141 -8.22 -30.46 17.01
CA GLU A 141 -8.53 -31.24 18.21
C GLU A 141 -7.29 -31.33 19.11
N ILE A 142 -7.51 -31.26 20.43
CA ILE A 142 -6.52 -31.70 21.40
C ILE A 142 -6.64 -33.21 21.47
N PRO A 143 -5.60 -34.01 21.04
CA PRO A 143 -5.67 -35.46 21.02
C PRO A 143 -5.83 -36.07 22.42
N PRO A 144 -6.38 -37.29 22.55
CA PRO A 144 -6.40 -38.00 23.82
C PRO A 144 -4.99 -38.16 24.40
N GLY A 145 -4.82 -37.73 25.64
CA GLY A 145 -3.55 -37.78 26.37
C GLY A 145 -2.73 -36.50 26.31
N ASP A 146 -2.99 -35.61 25.35
CA ASP A 146 -2.36 -34.30 25.27
C ASP A 146 -3.11 -33.22 26.08
N VAL A 147 -2.44 -32.09 26.34
CA VAL A 147 -2.97 -30.98 27.13
C VAL A 147 -3.06 -29.66 26.37
N TYR A 148 -2.60 -29.61 25.13
CA TYR A 148 -2.68 -28.44 24.27
C TYR A 148 -2.69 -28.81 22.78
N VAL A 149 -3.08 -27.83 21.96
CA VAL A 149 -2.91 -27.83 20.51
C VAL A 149 -2.60 -26.41 20.04
N ASP A 150 -1.75 -26.28 19.04
CA ASP A 150 -1.38 -25.03 18.41
C ASP A 150 -2.15 -24.88 17.10
N ILE A 151 -2.88 -23.73 16.93
CA ILE A 151 -3.78 -23.52 15.81
C ILE A 151 -3.46 -22.19 15.18
N PRO A 152 -3.30 -22.11 13.82
CA PRO A 152 -3.18 -20.86 13.12
C PRO A 152 -4.49 -20.05 13.22
N CYS A 153 -4.36 -18.79 13.64
CA CYS A 153 -5.45 -17.85 13.78
C CYS A 153 -5.20 -16.62 12.92
N ARG A 154 -6.27 -16.06 12.37
CA ARG A 154 -6.24 -14.84 11.54
C ARG A 154 -7.05 -13.74 12.18
N CYS A 155 -6.52 -12.51 12.15
CA CYS A 155 -7.23 -11.32 12.60
C CYS A 155 -8.51 -11.11 11.79
N GLN A 156 -9.63 -10.82 12.46
CA GLN A 156 -10.91 -10.59 11.77
C GLN A 156 -10.98 -9.22 11.11
N THR A 157 -10.16 -8.26 11.58
CA THR A 157 -10.06 -6.93 10.99
C THR A 157 -8.79 -6.89 10.14
N PRO A 158 -8.90 -6.77 8.79
CA PRO A 158 -7.73 -6.54 7.95
C PRO A 158 -7.08 -5.21 8.30
N GLY A 159 -5.77 -5.14 8.13
CA GLY A 159 -4.97 -3.95 8.42
C GLY A 159 -3.79 -4.26 9.35
N ALA A 160 -2.95 -3.26 9.55
CA ALA A 160 -1.78 -3.36 10.42
C ALA A 160 -2.15 -3.54 11.91
N VAL A 161 -3.39 -3.22 12.29
CA VAL A 161 -3.87 -3.23 13.69
C VAL A 161 -3.69 -4.57 14.40
N GLY A 162 -3.74 -5.68 13.66
CA GLY A 162 -3.57 -7.03 14.21
C GLY A 162 -2.13 -7.48 14.33
N SER A 163 -1.16 -6.74 13.78
CA SER A 163 0.27 -7.10 13.81
C SER A 163 0.99 -6.54 15.03
N GLY A 164 2.13 -7.14 15.37
CA GLY A 164 2.99 -6.67 16.46
C GLY A 164 2.47 -7.02 17.87
N LEU A 165 1.48 -7.89 18.02
CA LEU A 165 1.01 -8.34 19.32
C LEU A 165 2.00 -9.35 19.92
N ALA A 166 2.62 -8.95 21.04
CA ALA A 166 3.66 -9.73 21.70
C ALA A 166 3.18 -11.13 22.13
N VAL A 167 4.12 -12.06 22.25
CA VAL A 167 3.84 -13.42 22.78
C VAL A 167 3.09 -13.35 24.10
N GLY A 168 1.99 -14.10 24.21
CA GLY A 168 1.15 -14.16 25.40
C GLY A 168 0.13 -13.03 25.56
N SER A 169 0.10 -12.05 24.66
CA SER A 169 -0.87 -10.94 24.73
C SER A 169 -2.27 -11.35 24.28
N ILE A 170 -2.41 -12.29 23.35
CA ILE A 170 -3.69 -12.86 22.93
C ILE A 170 -4.02 -14.01 23.89
N ASN A 171 -4.68 -13.70 24.98
CA ASN A 171 -4.84 -14.63 26.10
C ASN A 171 -6.29 -14.85 26.57
N THR A 172 -7.24 -14.27 25.87
CA THR A 172 -8.66 -14.34 26.26
C THR A 172 -9.45 -15.09 25.20
N LEU A 173 -10.15 -16.15 25.61
CA LEU A 173 -11.10 -16.90 24.79
C LEU A 173 -12.44 -16.16 24.79
N VAL A 174 -12.93 -15.78 23.62
CA VAL A 174 -14.22 -15.08 23.45
C VAL A 174 -15.37 -16.08 23.38
N ASP A 175 -15.22 -17.11 22.56
CA ASP A 175 -16.21 -18.16 22.39
C ASP A 175 -15.89 -19.28 23.39
N LEU A 176 -16.67 -19.34 24.46
CA LEU A 176 -16.44 -20.33 25.55
C LEU A 176 -16.60 -21.76 25.03
N LEU A 177 -15.52 -22.51 25.05
CA LEU A 177 -15.49 -23.91 24.65
C LEU A 177 -15.39 -24.81 25.88
N PRO A 178 -16.11 -25.97 25.91
CA PRO A 178 -15.97 -26.93 26.97
C PRO A 178 -14.52 -27.40 27.16
N TYR A 179 -14.08 -27.48 28.39
CA TYR A 179 -12.78 -28.00 28.82
C TYR A 179 -11.56 -27.11 28.48
N ILE A 180 -11.66 -26.08 27.63
CA ILE A 180 -10.55 -25.16 27.41
C ILE A 180 -10.35 -24.27 28.62
N SER A 181 -9.17 -24.34 29.24
CA SER A 181 -8.83 -23.57 30.44
C SER A 181 -8.08 -22.27 30.14
N GLY A 182 -7.52 -22.15 28.97
CA GLY A 182 -6.81 -20.94 28.57
C GLY A 182 -6.28 -21.01 27.16
N VAL A 183 -6.00 -19.82 26.61
CA VAL A 183 -5.41 -19.63 25.29
C VAL A 183 -4.23 -18.67 25.42
N SER A 184 -3.26 -18.79 24.53
CA SER A 184 -2.13 -17.86 24.48
C SER A 184 -1.42 -17.97 23.13
N ASN A 185 -1.12 -16.83 22.48
CA ASN A 185 -0.24 -16.88 21.32
C ASN A 185 1.18 -17.25 21.74
N ILE A 186 1.83 -18.08 20.91
CA ILE A 186 3.19 -18.58 21.15
C ILE A 186 4.25 -17.83 20.36
N GLU A 187 3.82 -16.97 19.46
CA GLU A 187 4.64 -16.07 18.63
C GLU A 187 3.99 -14.70 18.53
N GLU A 188 4.74 -13.74 18.03
CA GLU A 188 4.22 -12.40 17.73
C GLU A 188 3.33 -12.46 16.48
N SER A 189 2.20 -11.73 16.50
CA SER A 189 1.31 -11.66 15.34
C SER A 189 1.95 -10.85 14.20
N GLN A 190 1.85 -11.33 12.97
CA GLN A 190 2.52 -10.74 11.80
C GLN A 190 1.63 -10.77 10.55
N GLY A 191 2.08 -10.08 9.49
CA GLY A 191 1.48 -10.14 8.15
C GLY A 191 0.29 -9.23 7.92
N GLY A 192 -0.20 -8.53 8.96
CA GLY A 192 -1.22 -7.51 8.78
C GLY A 192 -0.66 -6.27 8.10
N ALA A 193 -1.37 -5.76 7.11
CA ALA A 193 -1.01 -4.55 6.40
C ALA A 193 -2.26 -3.78 5.99
N ASP A 194 -2.20 -2.46 6.05
CA ASP A 194 -3.25 -1.60 5.54
C ASP A 194 -3.29 -1.67 4.01
N ILE A 195 -4.33 -1.10 3.41
CA ILE A 195 -4.41 -0.95 1.96
C ILE A 195 -3.15 -0.25 1.43
N GLU A 196 -2.65 -0.70 0.29
CA GLU A 196 -1.44 -0.15 -0.32
C GLU A 196 -1.55 1.37 -0.50
N ASP A 197 -0.54 2.09 -0.04
CA ASP A 197 -0.43 3.53 -0.19
C ASP A 197 -0.06 3.93 -1.63
N ASP A 198 -0.31 5.19 -1.98
CA ASP A 198 -0.06 5.71 -3.33
C ASP A 198 1.41 5.62 -3.74
N GLU A 199 2.33 5.77 -2.81
CA GLU A 199 3.76 5.71 -3.09
C GLU A 199 4.19 4.29 -3.48
N SER A 200 3.71 3.28 -2.76
CA SER A 200 3.98 1.87 -3.05
C SER A 200 3.32 1.43 -4.37
N LEU A 201 2.09 1.86 -4.62
CA LEU A 201 1.40 1.59 -5.88
C LEU A 201 2.14 2.24 -7.07
N ALA A 202 2.55 3.51 -6.95
CA ALA A 202 3.31 4.20 -8.00
C ALA A 202 4.63 3.47 -8.33
N GLU A 203 5.32 2.95 -7.31
CA GLU A 203 6.52 2.15 -7.50
C GLU A 203 6.23 0.86 -8.28
N ARG A 204 5.17 0.13 -7.92
CA ARG A 204 4.76 -1.09 -8.63
C ARG A 204 4.34 -0.80 -10.07
N VAL A 205 3.63 0.29 -10.31
CA VAL A 205 3.24 0.74 -11.66
C VAL A 205 4.47 1.07 -12.50
N TYR A 206 5.49 1.70 -11.90
CA TYR A 206 6.76 1.98 -12.59
C TYR A 206 7.52 0.70 -12.94
N LEU A 207 7.53 -0.30 -12.05
CA LEU A 207 8.21 -1.59 -12.23
C LEU A 207 7.42 -2.57 -13.11
N ALA A 208 6.11 -2.37 -13.29
CA ALA A 208 5.23 -3.31 -14.02
C ALA A 208 5.73 -3.72 -15.42
N PRO A 209 6.33 -2.84 -16.23
CA PRO A 209 6.90 -3.27 -17.51
C PRO A 209 7.97 -4.36 -17.39
N SER A 210 8.70 -4.41 -16.27
CA SER A 210 9.72 -5.44 -16.03
C SER A 210 9.13 -6.82 -15.78
N ALA A 211 7.88 -6.90 -15.32
CA ALA A 211 7.17 -8.16 -15.08
C ALA A 211 6.88 -8.97 -16.36
N TYR A 212 6.86 -8.31 -17.51
CA TYR A 212 6.66 -9.02 -18.79
C TYR A 212 7.90 -9.82 -19.22
N SER A 213 9.03 -9.61 -18.59
CA SER A 213 10.28 -10.30 -18.95
C SER A 213 10.48 -11.54 -18.07
N VAL A 214 10.33 -12.70 -18.66
CA VAL A 214 10.67 -14.00 -18.04
C VAL A 214 12.17 -14.34 -18.13
N ALA A 215 13.00 -13.38 -18.57
CA ALA A 215 14.46 -13.55 -18.64
C ALA A 215 15.16 -13.28 -17.29
N GLY A 216 14.40 -13.05 -16.21
CA GLY A 216 14.91 -12.86 -14.84
C GLY A 216 15.65 -11.54 -14.58
N PRO A 217 15.22 -10.39 -15.15
CA PRO A 217 15.84 -9.13 -14.77
C PRO A 217 15.58 -8.83 -13.29
N ARG A 218 16.51 -8.15 -12.64
CA ARG A 218 16.44 -7.78 -11.22
C ARG A 218 15.10 -7.12 -10.85
N ASP A 219 14.65 -6.21 -11.69
CA ASP A 219 13.42 -5.42 -11.45
C ASP A 219 12.16 -6.27 -11.57
N ALA A 220 12.17 -7.39 -12.33
CA ALA A 220 11.07 -8.34 -12.37
C ALA A 220 10.92 -9.03 -11.01
N TYR A 221 12.00 -9.55 -10.43
CA TYR A 221 11.98 -10.15 -9.09
C TYR A 221 11.53 -9.14 -8.02
N ILE A 222 12.00 -7.88 -8.09
CA ILE A 222 11.55 -6.82 -7.18
C ILE A 222 10.05 -6.58 -7.34
N TYR A 223 9.55 -6.49 -8.58
CA TYR A 223 8.13 -6.29 -8.86
C TYR A 223 7.28 -7.43 -8.29
N HIS A 224 7.61 -8.68 -8.63
CA HIS A 224 6.85 -9.85 -8.19
C HIS A 224 6.86 -9.99 -6.67
N THR A 225 8.02 -9.80 -6.03
CA THR A 225 8.11 -9.83 -4.56
C THR A 225 7.20 -8.78 -3.93
N LYS A 226 7.22 -7.53 -4.41
CA LYS A 226 6.35 -6.46 -3.91
C LYS A 226 4.87 -6.69 -4.20
N ALA A 227 4.55 -7.36 -5.31
CA ALA A 227 3.18 -7.70 -5.66
C ALA A 227 2.58 -8.81 -4.76
N TYR A 228 3.43 -9.57 -4.06
CA TYR A 228 2.98 -10.61 -3.15
C TYR A 228 2.21 -10.09 -1.94
N GLY A 229 2.59 -8.93 -1.39
CA GLY A 229 1.89 -8.38 -0.24
C GLY A 229 2.21 -6.92 0.08
N ALA A 230 1.18 -6.20 0.56
CA ALA A 230 1.28 -4.78 0.91
C ALA A 230 2.18 -4.50 2.12
N SER A 231 2.48 -5.52 2.93
CA SER A 231 3.41 -5.43 4.07
C SER A 231 4.87 -5.30 3.66
N ILE A 232 5.22 -5.71 2.42
CA ILE A 232 6.60 -5.70 1.94
C ILE A 232 7.04 -4.27 1.66
N GLY A 233 8.09 -3.82 2.33
CA GLY A 233 8.66 -2.48 2.20
C GLY A 233 9.83 -2.44 1.22
N SER A 234 10.96 -3.02 1.58
CA SER A 234 12.17 -2.99 0.78
C SER A 234 12.55 -4.39 0.29
N VAL A 235 12.97 -4.47 -0.96
CA VAL A 235 13.41 -5.71 -1.60
C VAL A 235 14.77 -5.50 -2.24
N ASN A 236 15.72 -6.37 -1.93
CA ASN A 236 17.03 -6.39 -2.57
C ASN A 236 17.24 -7.74 -3.25
N VAL A 237 17.60 -7.69 -4.52
CA VAL A 237 17.86 -8.87 -5.35
C VAL A 237 19.32 -8.90 -5.77
N SER A 238 20.00 -10.02 -5.56
CA SER A 238 21.39 -10.25 -5.95
C SER A 238 21.58 -11.66 -6.50
N SER A 239 22.58 -11.85 -7.32
CA SER A 239 22.98 -13.16 -7.84
C SER A 239 24.40 -13.44 -7.39
N PRO A 240 24.60 -14.10 -6.24
CA PRO A 240 25.93 -14.39 -5.69
C PRO A 240 26.70 -15.45 -6.51
N LYS A 241 25.98 -16.34 -7.20
CA LYS A 241 26.53 -17.36 -8.09
C LYS A 241 25.68 -17.51 -9.34
N PRO A 242 26.23 -18.05 -10.43
CA PRO A 242 25.45 -18.36 -11.63
C PRO A 242 24.22 -19.23 -11.29
N CYS A 243 23.07 -18.86 -11.83
CA CYS A 243 21.78 -19.52 -11.62
C CYS A 243 21.24 -19.46 -10.17
N GLU A 244 21.85 -18.73 -9.26
CA GLU A 244 21.31 -18.47 -7.93
C GLU A 244 20.81 -17.02 -7.82
N VAL A 245 19.57 -16.83 -7.40
CA VAL A 245 18.98 -15.53 -7.14
C VAL A 245 18.61 -15.43 -5.68
N GLU A 246 19.24 -14.52 -4.96
CA GLU A 246 18.97 -14.24 -3.56
C GLU A 246 18.07 -13.02 -3.44
N VAL A 247 16.89 -13.21 -2.82
CA VAL A 247 15.90 -12.14 -2.59
C VAL A 247 15.82 -11.85 -1.10
N ARG A 248 16.20 -10.64 -0.71
CA ARG A 248 16.15 -10.17 0.68
C ARG A 248 14.99 -9.20 0.85
N VAL A 249 14.14 -9.47 1.81
CA VAL A 249 12.90 -8.72 2.07
C VAL A 249 12.96 -8.05 3.43
N LEU A 250 12.47 -6.81 3.52
CA LEU A 250 12.24 -6.08 4.75
C LEU A 250 10.80 -5.57 4.74
N LEU A 251 10.09 -5.66 5.86
CA LEU A 251 8.73 -5.16 5.97
C LEU A 251 8.70 -3.62 6.09
N LYS A 252 7.55 -3.00 5.83
CA LYS A 252 7.37 -1.53 5.87
C LYS A 252 7.64 -0.94 7.26
N ASP A 253 7.36 -1.69 8.31
CA ASP A 253 7.63 -1.31 9.70
C ASP A 253 9.11 -1.45 10.12
N GLY A 254 9.96 -1.95 9.20
CA GLY A 254 11.38 -2.20 9.45
C GLY A 254 11.67 -3.53 10.13
N SER A 255 10.66 -4.36 10.39
CA SER A 255 10.83 -5.70 10.96
C SER A 255 11.28 -6.72 9.90
N LEU A 256 11.82 -7.84 10.35
CA LEU A 256 12.13 -8.98 9.49
C LEU A 256 10.85 -9.79 9.24
N PRO A 257 10.65 -10.30 8.01
CA PRO A 257 9.51 -11.16 7.71
C PRO A 257 9.58 -12.48 8.47
N SER A 258 8.41 -13.04 8.79
CA SER A 258 8.33 -14.39 9.37
C SER A 258 8.77 -15.45 8.38
N GLN A 259 9.15 -16.64 8.89
CA GLN A 259 9.53 -17.77 8.02
C GLN A 259 8.37 -18.15 7.10
N ALA A 260 7.13 -18.16 7.59
CA ALA A 260 5.95 -18.49 6.79
C ALA A 260 5.75 -17.51 5.62
N LEU A 261 6.00 -16.21 5.82
CA LEU A 261 5.95 -15.21 4.75
C LEU A 261 7.08 -15.40 3.73
N LEU A 262 8.29 -15.73 4.20
CA LEU A 262 9.43 -16.02 3.31
C LEU A 262 9.17 -17.28 2.46
N ASP A 263 8.64 -18.34 3.07
CA ASP A 263 8.29 -19.57 2.38
C ASP A 263 7.20 -19.32 1.31
N GLY A 264 6.20 -18.52 1.63
CA GLY A 264 5.15 -18.14 0.67
C GLY A 264 5.67 -17.28 -0.48
N ILE A 265 6.57 -16.32 -0.21
CA ILE A 265 7.24 -15.55 -1.27
C ILE A 265 8.10 -16.45 -2.16
N LEU A 266 8.82 -17.38 -1.57
CA LEU A 266 9.65 -18.32 -2.29
C LEU A 266 8.82 -19.20 -3.23
N GLU A 267 7.74 -19.79 -2.74
CA GLU A 267 6.80 -20.58 -3.53
C GLU A 267 6.21 -19.76 -4.69
N TYR A 268 5.81 -18.52 -4.43
CA TYR A 268 5.28 -17.62 -5.47
C TYR A 268 6.32 -17.29 -6.54
N LEU A 269 7.56 -17.00 -6.16
CA LEU A 269 8.65 -16.68 -7.11
C LEU A 269 9.17 -17.91 -7.86
N ASP A 270 8.94 -19.12 -7.35
CA ASP A 270 9.38 -20.39 -8.00
C ASP A 270 8.46 -20.80 -9.17
N ASP A 271 7.37 -20.07 -9.41
CA ASP A 271 6.48 -20.29 -10.56
C ASP A 271 7.23 -20.12 -11.89
N GLU A 272 7.07 -21.09 -12.79
CA GLU A 272 7.72 -21.12 -14.12
C GLU A 272 7.34 -19.94 -15.03
N THR A 273 6.25 -19.26 -14.72
CA THR A 273 5.81 -18.06 -15.44
C THR A 273 6.48 -16.77 -14.94
N ILE A 274 7.14 -16.83 -13.78
CA ILE A 274 7.78 -15.69 -13.11
C ILE A 274 9.30 -15.74 -13.29
N ARG A 275 9.91 -16.90 -13.04
CA ARG A 275 11.36 -17.05 -13.11
C ARG A 275 11.85 -17.75 -14.37
N PRO A 276 13.11 -17.52 -14.82
CA PRO A 276 13.78 -18.36 -15.80
C PRO A 276 13.90 -19.81 -15.32
N LEU A 277 13.87 -20.76 -16.26
CA LEU A 277 13.99 -22.19 -15.94
C LEU A 277 15.29 -22.56 -15.21
N THR A 278 16.34 -21.75 -15.38
CA THR A 278 17.66 -22.00 -14.79
C THR A 278 17.87 -21.37 -13.42
N ASP A 279 17.05 -20.42 -13.04
CA ASP A 279 17.22 -19.65 -11.81
C ASP A 279 16.70 -20.46 -10.60
N GLN A 280 17.51 -20.47 -9.55
CA GLN A 280 17.16 -20.99 -8.23
C GLN A 280 17.00 -19.81 -7.28
N VAL A 281 15.76 -19.52 -6.89
CA VAL A 281 15.45 -18.44 -5.95
C VAL A 281 15.67 -18.91 -4.51
N LYS A 282 16.28 -18.03 -3.70
CA LYS A 282 16.57 -18.30 -2.27
C LYS A 282 16.17 -17.08 -1.43
#